data_f150faa93ce990a64d59d90366d68b1a
#
_entry.id   f150faa93ce990a64d59d90366d68b1a
#
_cell.length_a   1.000
_cell.length_b   1.000
_cell.length_c   1.000
_cell.angle_alpha   90.00
_cell.angle_beta   90.00
_cell.angle_gamma   90.00
#
_symmetry.space_group_name_H-M   'P 1'
#
loop_
_entity.id
_entity.type
_entity.pdbx_description
1 polymer ?
#
loop_
_entity_poly.entity_id
_entity_poly.type
_entity_poly.pdbx_seq_one_letter_code
_entity_poly.pdbx_strand_id
1 'polypeptide(L)'
;MDRYRFVFEHRTLWRVGEMCRVLEVSRSGFYAWQKRRPSRSQQETERLDRAIKRLYQVSRGRSGSPKITRALWAEDWKVSENRVAKRMKTMGLRSIVRRRFRVTTQSKHAFPVAPNRLGRCFQVDAPNRVWVSDITYIRLQQGWVYLAVFIDLFSRQVVGWALSKALDHGLVLKALERARRNRKPQRGLMIHSDRGIQYACTGFRQYLKQYGWIQSMSRKANCWDNAVVESFFHILKTELIYHTTWYGYADVHAALFEYIELFYNRERMHSTLGYMTPVDFELQDRKIAA
;
A
#
# COMPACT_ATOMS: atom_id res chain seq x y z
N MET A 1 -31.31 -17.12 20.09
CA MET A 1 -31.41 -17.98 18.87
C MET A 1 -32.74 -17.66 18.20
N ASP A 2 -32.78 -17.48 16.88
CA ASP A 2 -34.04 -17.24 16.17
C ASP A 2 -34.82 -18.58 16.12
N ARG A 3 -35.89 -18.66 16.89
CA ARG A 3 -36.70 -19.89 17.06
C ARG A 3 -37.23 -20.42 15.72
N TYR A 4 -37.63 -19.55 14.80
CA TYR A 4 -38.08 -19.94 13.47
C TYR A 4 -36.96 -20.50 12.60
N ARG A 5 -35.74 -19.98 12.74
CA ARG A 5 -34.56 -20.49 12.06
C ARG A 5 -34.21 -21.90 12.52
N PHE A 6 -34.28 -22.17 13.82
CA PHE A 6 -34.12 -23.53 14.37
C PHE A 6 -35.12 -24.50 13.78
N VAL A 7 -36.41 -24.13 13.77
CA VAL A 7 -37.46 -24.96 13.15
C VAL A 7 -37.17 -25.24 11.68
N PHE A 8 -36.71 -24.26 10.94
CA PHE A 8 -36.36 -24.40 9.52
C PHE A 8 -35.18 -25.34 9.28
N GLU A 9 -34.12 -25.22 10.07
CA GLU A 9 -32.91 -26.05 9.94
C GLU A 9 -33.17 -27.51 10.27
N HIS A 10 -34.11 -27.79 11.20
CA HIS A 10 -34.38 -29.14 11.69
C HIS A 10 -35.69 -29.77 11.14
N ARG A 11 -36.38 -29.15 10.19
CA ARG A 11 -37.68 -29.59 9.65
C ARG A 11 -37.65 -30.93 8.95
N THR A 12 -36.48 -31.45 8.60
CA THR A 12 -36.32 -32.80 8.02
C THR A 12 -36.18 -33.87 9.08
N LEU A 13 -35.84 -33.49 10.32
CA LEU A 13 -35.64 -34.42 11.44
C LEU A 13 -36.90 -34.55 12.32
N TRP A 14 -37.64 -33.44 12.52
CA TRP A 14 -38.82 -33.40 13.39
C TRP A 14 -39.98 -32.65 12.73
N ARG A 15 -41.21 -33.03 13.18
CA ARG A 15 -42.42 -32.37 12.68
C ARG A 15 -42.45 -30.90 13.10
N VAL A 16 -42.69 -30.01 12.14
CA VAL A 16 -42.75 -28.55 12.36
C VAL A 16 -43.73 -28.17 13.47
N GLY A 17 -44.91 -28.84 13.53
CA GLY A 17 -45.91 -28.56 14.55
C GLY A 17 -45.46 -28.87 15.99
N GLU A 18 -44.68 -29.93 16.18
CA GLU A 18 -44.12 -30.32 17.49
C GLU A 18 -43.02 -29.33 17.92
N MET A 19 -42.11 -29.02 17.01
CA MET A 19 -41.07 -28.00 17.28
C MET A 19 -41.65 -26.63 17.61
N CYS A 20 -42.68 -26.20 16.88
CA CYS A 20 -43.37 -24.93 17.18
C CYS A 20 -44.01 -24.93 18.56
N ARG A 21 -44.60 -26.04 18.99
CA ARG A 21 -45.22 -26.18 20.32
C ARG A 21 -44.15 -26.11 21.43
N VAL A 22 -43.05 -26.87 21.28
CA VAL A 22 -41.96 -26.91 22.28
C VAL A 22 -41.24 -25.55 22.36
N LEU A 23 -41.08 -24.86 21.24
CA LEU A 23 -40.42 -23.57 21.20
C LEU A 23 -41.35 -22.37 21.45
N GLU A 24 -42.62 -22.65 21.76
CA GLU A 24 -43.66 -21.65 22.06
C GLU A 24 -43.79 -20.59 20.94
N VAL A 25 -43.81 -21.02 19.68
CA VAL A 25 -44.01 -20.16 18.51
C VAL A 25 -45.18 -20.62 17.66
N SER A 26 -45.89 -19.71 17.00
CA SER A 26 -47.03 -20.10 16.18
C SER A 26 -46.59 -20.78 14.88
N ARG A 27 -47.27 -21.84 14.49
CA ARG A 27 -47.05 -22.53 13.21
C ARG A 27 -47.32 -21.61 12.01
N SER A 28 -48.38 -20.80 12.08
CA SER A 28 -48.69 -19.79 11.05
C SER A 28 -47.57 -18.73 10.95
N GLY A 29 -47.05 -18.29 12.10
CA GLY A 29 -45.90 -17.37 12.16
C GLY A 29 -44.63 -17.94 11.51
N PHE A 30 -44.36 -19.25 11.70
CA PHE A 30 -43.24 -19.92 11.04
C PHE A 30 -43.38 -19.88 9.50
N TYR A 31 -44.55 -20.26 8.97
CA TYR A 31 -44.76 -20.23 7.52
C TYR A 31 -44.79 -18.81 6.95
N ALA A 32 -45.31 -17.83 7.68
CA ALA A 32 -45.22 -16.42 7.31
C ALA A 32 -43.74 -15.93 7.29
N TRP A 33 -42.95 -16.32 8.30
CA TRP A 33 -41.52 -16.03 8.35
C TRP A 33 -40.78 -16.69 7.18
N GLN A 34 -41.05 -17.93 6.86
CA GLN A 34 -40.43 -18.66 5.76
C GLN A 34 -40.73 -18.02 4.39
N LYS A 35 -41.96 -17.49 4.19
CA LYS A 35 -42.35 -16.80 2.96
C LYS A 35 -41.96 -15.33 2.92
N ARG A 36 -41.44 -14.78 4.02
CA ARG A 36 -41.09 -13.36 4.12
C ARG A 36 -39.96 -13.02 3.17
N ARG A 37 -40.22 -12.13 2.25
CA ARG A 37 -39.15 -11.56 1.39
C ARG A 37 -38.20 -10.71 2.25
N PRO A 38 -36.90 -10.68 1.92
CA PRO A 38 -35.95 -9.81 2.62
C PRO A 38 -36.45 -8.36 2.62
N SER A 39 -36.36 -7.68 3.76
CA SER A 39 -36.73 -6.27 3.86
C SER A 39 -35.86 -5.42 2.95
N ARG A 40 -36.32 -4.21 2.58
CA ARG A 40 -35.56 -3.26 1.77
C ARG A 40 -34.19 -2.97 2.39
N SER A 41 -34.14 -2.79 3.71
CA SER A 41 -32.89 -2.59 4.47
C SER A 41 -31.94 -3.80 4.40
N GLN A 42 -32.50 -5.02 4.43
CA GLN A 42 -31.71 -6.25 4.30
C GLN A 42 -31.13 -6.41 2.90
N GLN A 43 -31.94 -6.15 1.88
CA GLN A 43 -31.49 -6.16 0.46
C GLN A 43 -30.38 -5.13 0.21
N GLU A 44 -30.53 -3.92 0.78
CA GLU A 44 -29.50 -2.86 0.69
C GLU A 44 -28.21 -3.27 1.38
N THR A 45 -28.31 -3.91 2.56
CA THR A 45 -27.15 -4.42 3.29
C THR A 45 -26.44 -5.53 2.50
N GLU A 46 -27.18 -6.45 1.88
CA GLU A 46 -26.59 -7.49 1.03
C GLU A 46 -25.92 -6.93 -0.22
N ARG A 47 -26.50 -5.88 -0.83
CA ARG A 47 -25.86 -5.16 -1.94
C ARG A 47 -24.55 -4.50 -1.48
N LEU A 48 -24.56 -3.84 -0.35
CA LEU A 48 -23.37 -3.22 0.23
C LEU A 48 -22.28 -4.26 0.53
N ASP A 49 -22.64 -5.40 1.11
CA ASP A 49 -21.72 -6.50 1.41
C ASP A 49 -21.03 -7.04 0.15
N ARG A 50 -21.78 -7.19 -0.94
CA ARG A 50 -21.23 -7.61 -2.23
C ARG A 50 -20.24 -6.58 -2.78
N ALA A 51 -20.57 -5.29 -2.72
CA ALA A 51 -19.69 -4.22 -3.14
C ALA A 51 -18.39 -4.17 -2.31
N ILE A 52 -18.51 -4.28 -0.97
CA ILE A 52 -17.35 -4.34 -0.06
C ILE A 52 -16.46 -5.56 -0.38
N LYS A 53 -17.04 -6.75 -0.56
CA LYS A 53 -16.28 -7.97 -0.91
C LYS A 53 -15.53 -7.80 -2.23
N ARG A 54 -16.18 -7.27 -3.25
CA ARG A 54 -15.57 -7.02 -4.56
C ARG A 54 -14.37 -6.07 -4.45
N LEU A 55 -14.55 -4.91 -3.80
CA LEU A 55 -13.47 -3.93 -3.60
C LEU A 55 -12.32 -4.48 -2.75
N TYR A 56 -12.64 -5.29 -1.74
CA TYR A 56 -11.63 -5.96 -0.92
C TYR A 56 -10.82 -6.97 -1.75
N GLN A 57 -11.46 -7.75 -2.63
CA GLN A 57 -10.80 -8.71 -3.52
C GLN A 57 -9.94 -8.00 -4.58
N VAL A 58 -10.44 -6.93 -5.21
CA VAL A 58 -9.67 -6.11 -6.16
C VAL A 58 -8.40 -5.58 -5.51
N SER A 59 -8.49 -5.11 -4.26
CA SER A 59 -7.30 -4.66 -3.51
C SER A 59 -6.43 -5.82 -2.97
N ARG A 60 -6.78 -7.07 -3.25
CA ARG A 60 -6.11 -8.28 -2.71
C ARG A 60 -5.98 -8.24 -1.19
N GLY A 61 -7.02 -7.77 -0.49
CA GLY A 61 -7.03 -7.65 0.97
C GLY A 61 -6.17 -6.52 1.55
N ARG A 62 -5.59 -5.65 0.73
CA ARG A 62 -4.70 -4.56 1.16
C ARG A 62 -5.46 -3.35 1.71
N SER A 63 -6.75 -3.20 1.38
CA SER A 63 -7.57 -2.06 1.77
C SER A 63 -8.36 -2.33 3.05
N GLY A 64 -8.25 -1.42 4.02
CA GLY A 64 -9.10 -1.37 5.21
C GLY A 64 -10.34 -0.50 4.98
N SER A 65 -11.20 -0.37 6.01
CA SER A 65 -12.46 0.39 5.92
C SER A 65 -12.33 1.81 5.38
N PRO A 66 -11.31 2.62 5.72
CA PRO A 66 -11.22 3.97 5.16
C PRO A 66 -11.09 3.98 3.63
N LYS A 67 -10.21 3.12 3.08
CA LYS A 67 -10.00 3.04 1.63
C LYS A 67 -11.19 2.42 0.90
N ILE A 68 -11.80 1.36 1.46
CA ILE A 68 -13.01 0.74 0.92
C ILE A 68 -14.15 1.77 0.89
N THR A 69 -14.32 2.58 1.94
CA THR A 69 -15.33 3.63 1.99
C THR A 69 -15.12 4.68 0.90
N ARG A 70 -13.86 5.11 0.70
CA ARG A 70 -13.54 6.07 -0.39
C ARG A 70 -13.84 5.50 -1.77
N ALA A 71 -13.52 4.23 -1.99
CA ALA A 71 -13.85 3.55 -3.25
C ALA A 71 -15.37 3.43 -3.47
N LEU A 72 -16.13 3.14 -2.39
CA LEU A 72 -17.60 3.14 -2.45
C LEU A 72 -18.17 4.52 -2.76
N TRP A 73 -17.63 5.59 -2.18
CA TRP A 73 -18.06 6.95 -2.50
C TRP A 73 -17.79 7.34 -3.95
N ALA A 74 -16.69 6.88 -4.53
CA ALA A 74 -16.40 7.05 -5.95
C ALA A 74 -17.38 6.28 -6.88
N GLU A 75 -18.11 5.30 -6.34
CA GLU A 75 -19.20 4.55 -6.98
C GLU A 75 -20.60 5.05 -6.54
N ASP A 76 -20.70 6.29 -6.05
CA ASP A 76 -21.94 6.97 -5.62
C ASP A 76 -22.67 6.31 -4.43
N TRP A 77 -21.98 5.45 -3.64
CA TRP A 77 -22.56 4.89 -2.42
C TRP A 77 -22.62 5.93 -1.29
N LYS A 78 -23.80 6.18 -0.76
CA LYS A 78 -24.01 7.03 0.45
C LYS A 78 -23.87 6.16 1.71
N VAL A 79 -22.65 5.88 2.14
CA VAL A 79 -22.34 5.02 3.30
C VAL A 79 -21.29 5.66 4.19
N SER A 80 -21.44 5.51 5.53
CA SER A 80 -20.43 5.95 6.49
C SER A 80 -19.31 4.92 6.67
N GLU A 81 -18.11 5.40 7.02
CA GLU A 81 -16.97 4.54 7.30
C GLU A 81 -17.27 3.53 8.42
N ASN A 82 -17.98 3.97 9.47
CA ASN A 82 -18.36 3.11 10.59
C ASN A 82 -19.27 1.95 10.13
N ARG A 83 -20.21 2.20 9.19
CA ARG A 83 -21.06 1.13 8.63
C ARG A 83 -20.22 0.15 7.83
N VAL A 84 -19.28 0.62 7.01
CA VAL A 84 -18.35 -0.23 6.25
C VAL A 84 -17.47 -1.05 7.18
N ALA A 85 -16.86 -0.43 8.20
CA ALA A 85 -16.03 -1.12 9.19
C ALA A 85 -16.81 -2.22 9.92
N LYS A 86 -18.05 -1.96 10.35
CA LYS A 86 -18.94 -2.96 10.98
C LYS A 86 -19.25 -4.11 10.03
N ARG A 87 -19.56 -3.83 8.75
CA ARG A 87 -19.83 -4.90 7.76
C ARG A 87 -18.59 -5.72 7.47
N MET A 88 -17.42 -5.09 7.27
CA MET A 88 -16.14 -5.80 7.10
C MET A 88 -15.88 -6.73 8.29
N LYS A 89 -16.06 -6.25 9.53
CA LYS A 89 -15.90 -7.07 10.74
C LYS A 89 -16.86 -8.27 10.75
N THR A 90 -18.14 -8.07 10.41
CA THR A 90 -19.15 -9.13 10.34
C THR A 90 -18.80 -10.19 9.30
N MET A 91 -18.19 -9.80 8.17
CA MET A 91 -17.74 -10.70 7.11
C MET A 91 -16.35 -11.30 7.34
N GLY A 92 -15.68 -11.00 8.47
CA GLY A 92 -14.33 -11.48 8.77
C GLY A 92 -13.24 -10.82 7.91
N LEU A 93 -13.54 -9.73 7.19
CA LEU A 93 -12.59 -9.05 6.31
C LEU A 93 -11.70 -8.11 7.11
N ARG A 94 -10.38 -8.31 7.01
CA ARG A 94 -9.37 -7.48 7.68
C ARG A 94 -8.24 -7.17 6.72
N SER A 95 -7.74 -5.91 6.73
CA SER A 95 -6.54 -5.58 5.96
C SER A 95 -5.35 -6.42 6.40
N ILE A 96 -4.57 -6.91 5.42
CA ILE A 96 -3.34 -7.68 5.66
C ILE A 96 -2.23 -6.83 6.25
N VAL A 97 -2.34 -5.50 6.24
CA VAL A 97 -1.33 -4.56 6.75
C VAL A 97 -1.30 -4.61 8.29
N ARG A 98 -0.22 -5.16 8.87
CA ARG A 98 0.05 -5.15 10.31
C ARG A 98 1.26 -4.29 10.63
N ARG A 99 1.19 -3.45 11.66
CA ARG A 99 2.30 -2.61 12.10
C ARG A 99 3.35 -3.44 12.86
N ARG A 100 4.60 -3.54 12.34
CA ARG A 100 5.80 -3.99 13.08
C ARG A 100 7.02 -3.19 12.60
N PHE A 101 7.88 -2.74 13.53
CA PHE A 101 9.11 -1.99 13.24
C PHE A 101 10.36 -2.81 13.54
N ARG A 102 11.39 -2.72 12.66
CA ARG A 102 12.81 -3.05 12.96
C ARG A 102 13.72 -2.11 12.17
N VAL A 103 14.77 -1.59 12.82
CA VAL A 103 15.78 -0.68 12.25
C VAL A 103 16.99 -1.49 11.77
N THR A 104 17.52 -1.22 10.54
CA THR A 104 18.68 -1.92 9.97
C THR A 104 19.47 -1.00 9.02
N THR A 105 20.33 -0.09 9.56
CA THR A 105 21.22 0.71 8.71
C THR A 105 22.65 0.67 9.21
N GLN A 106 23.63 0.32 8.33
CA GLN A 106 25.06 0.44 8.60
C GLN A 106 25.55 1.77 8.02
N SER A 107 25.94 2.72 8.90
CA SER A 107 26.39 4.07 8.56
C SER A 107 27.87 4.38 8.90
N LYS A 108 28.71 3.36 9.14
CA LYS A 108 30.13 3.57 9.43
C LYS A 108 30.98 3.43 8.16
N HIS A 109 31.38 4.53 7.53
CA HIS A 109 32.32 4.56 6.41
C HIS A 109 33.13 5.89 6.41
N ALA A 110 34.30 5.90 5.72
CA ALA A 110 35.21 7.03 5.63
C ALA A 110 34.89 8.03 4.49
N PHE A 111 33.83 7.82 3.70
CA PHE A 111 33.46 8.71 2.60
C PHE A 111 32.85 10.03 3.09
N PRO A 112 33.04 11.14 2.36
CA PRO A 112 32.41 12.42 2.68
C PRO A 112 30.88 12.31 2.69
N VAL A 113 30.26 12.87 3.74
CA VAL A 113 28.80 12.89 3.92
C VAL A 113 28.28 14.26 3.49
N ALA A 114 27.31 14.28 2.59
CA ALA A 114 26.65 15.51 2.19
C ALA A 114 25.79 16.11 3.34
N PRO A 115 25.65 17.44 3.42
CA PRO A 115 24.79 18.06 4.43
C PRO A 115 23.32 17.68 4.23
N ASN A 116 22.57 17.61 5.31
CA ASN A 116 21.12 17.43 5.25
C ASN A 116 20.45 18.73 4.80
N ARG A 117 20.14 18.81 3.51
CA ARG A 117 19.46 19.96 2.89
C ARG A 117 17.95 19.82 2.92
N LEU A 118 17.43 18.59 3.04
CA LEU A 118 15.98 18.33 3.09
C LEU A 118 15.36 18.85 4.40
N GLY A 119 16.08 18.74 5.53
CA GLY A 119 15.64 19.29 6.81
C GLY A 119 14.26 18.79 7.29
N ARG A 120 13.79 17.62 6.85
CA ARG A 120 12.44 17.08 7.06
C ARG A 120 11.31 17.85 6.35
N CYS A 121 11.64 18.68 5.39
CA CYS A 121 10.65 19.36 4.55
C CYS A 121 10.10 18.39 3.51
N PHE A 122 9.14 17.55 3.91
CA PHE A 122 8.56 16.50 3.05
C PHE A 122 7.39 17.00 2.18
N GLN A 123 7.01 18.27 2.31
CA GLN A 123 6.08 18.93 1.41
C GLN A 123 6.88 19.65 0.33
N VAL A 124 6.62 19.31 -0.91
CA VAL A 124 7.29 19.83 -2.10
C VAL A 124 6.19 20.33 -3.04
N ASP A 125 6.43 21.47 -3.67
CA ASP A 125 5.46 22.22 -4.47
C ASP A 125 5.29 21.71 -5.91
N ALA A 126 6.26 20.96 -6.42
CA ALA A 126 6.21 20.46 -7.79
C ALA A 126 6.94 19.11 -7.95
N PRO A 127 6.55 18.30 -8.95
CA PRO A 127 7.24 17.04 -9.24
C PRO A 127 8.69 17.28 -9.68
N ASN A 128 9.54 16.28 -9.44
CA ASN A 128 10.96 16.27 -9.81
C ASN A 128 11.81 17.38 -9.15
N ARG A 129 11.39 17.91 -8.00
CA ARG A 129 12.19 18.81 -7.17
C ARG A 129 13.03 18.05 -6.16
N VAL A 130 12.45 17.05 -5.52
CA VAL A 130 13.13 16.23 -4.51
C VAL A 130 12.75 14.78 -4.67
N TRP A 131 13.75 13.92 -4.86
CA TRP A 131 13.60 12.48 -4.79
C TRP A 131 14.27 11.94 -3.54
N VAL A 132 13.60 11.04 -2.84
CA VAL A 132 14.16 10.29 -1.71
C VAL A 132 14.49 8.87 -2.13
N SER A 133 15.56 8.32 -1.57
CA SER A 133 16.05 6.99 -1.94
C SER A 133 16.52 6.22 -0.73
N ASP A 134 16.36 4.92 -0.79
CA ASP A 134 16.91 3.98 0.19
C ASP A 134 16.95 2.57 -0.42
N ILE A 135 17.62 1.64 0.29
CA ILE A 135 17.77 0.24 -0.11
C ILE A 135 17.12 -0.65 0.94
N THR A 136 16.37 -1.63 0.49
CA THR A 136 15.84 -2.67 1.39
C THR A 136 16.26 -4.07 0.96
N TYR A 137 16.25 -4.98 1.92
CA TYR A 137 16.64 -6.38 1.80
C TYR A 137 15.39 -7.24 1.67
N ILE A 138 15.38 -8.15 0.71
CA ILE A 138 14.32 -9.14 0.51
C ILE A 138 14.95 -10.52 0.62
N ARG A 139 14.45 -11.32 1.56
CA ARG A 139 14.94 -12.67 1.80
C ARG A 139 14.36 -13.62 0.75
N LEU A 140 15.24 -14.38 0.10
CA LEU A 140 14.87 -15.54 -0.70
C LEU A 140 14.94 -16.81 0.15
N GLN A 141 14.45 -17.90 -0.36
CA GLN A 141 14.66 -19.21 0.25
C GLN A 141 16.17 -19.51 0.38
N GLN A 142 16.95 -19.14 -0.62
CA GLN A 142 18.42 -19.19 -0.59
C GLN A 142 19.00 -17.80 -0.86
N GLY A 143 19.48 -17.13 0.20
CA GLY A 143 20.16 -15.85 0.12
C GLY A 143 19.25 -14.62 0.15
N TRP A 144 19.73 -13.54 -0.44
CA TRP A 144 19.11 -12.22 -0.40
C TRP A 144 19.14 -11.55 -1.76
N VAL A 145 18.15 -10.68 -1.98
CA VAL A 145 18.19 -9.67 -3.04
C VAL A 145 17.94 -8.29 -2.44
N TYR A 146 18.45 -7.28 -3.10
CA TYR A 146 18.44 -5.89 -2.63
C TYR A 146 17.64 -5.04 -3.60
N LEU A 147 16.71 -4.27 -3.06
CA LEU A 147 15.87 -3.34 -3.82
C LEU A 147 16.25 -1.92 -3.49
N ALA A 148 16.71 -1.14 -4.47
CA ALA A 148 16.85 0.30 -4.38
C ALA A 148 15.66 0.98 -5.06
N VAL A 149 15.14 2.04 -4.44
CA VAL A 149 14.02 2.83 -4.97
C VAL A 149 14.32 4.32 -4.93
N PHE A 150 13.74 5.06 -5.88
CA PHE A 150 13.66 6.52 -5.87
C PHE A 150 12.19 6.92 -5.88
N ILE A 151 11.78 7.76 -4.92
CA ILE A 151 10.40 8.22 -4.73
C ILE A 151 10.37 9.74 -4.85
N ASP A 152 9.49 10.26 -5.69
CA ASP A 152 9.22 11.69 -5.78
C ASP A 152 8.45 12.15 -4.53
N LEU A 153 8.98 13.15 -3.82
CA LEU A 153 8.32 13.65 -2.61
C LEU A 153 7.03 14.38 -2.89
N PHE A 154 6.83 14.95 -4.07
CA PHE A 154 5.60 15.62 -4.43
C PHE A 154 4.42 14.65 -4.46
N SER A 155 4.55 13.62 -5.30
CA SER A 155 3.44 12.68 -5.58
C SER A 155 3.54 11.36 -4.84
N ARG A 156 4.62 11.09 -4.12
CA ARG A 156 4.93 9.77 -3.54
C ARG A 156 5.10 8.66 -4.59
N GLN A 157 5.19 9.01 -5.87
CA GLN A 157 5.40 8.06 -6.95
C GLN A 157 6.80 7.44 -6.87
N VAL A 158 6.88 6.12 -7.00
CA VAL A 158 8.16 5.45 -7.25
C VAL A 158 8.55 5.72 -8.70
N VAL A 159 9.55 6.58 -8.90
CA VAL A 159 9.98 7.05 -10.24
C VAL A 159 11.06 6.17 -10.85
N GLY A 160 11.76 5.39 -10.03
CA GLY A 160 12.73 4.41 -10.49
C GLY A 160 13.08 3.41 -9.39
N TRP A 161 13.35 2.18 -9.79
CA TRP A 161 13.76 1.11 -8.90
C TRP A 161 14.64 0.09 -9.62
N ALA A 162 15.44 -0.63 -8.85
CA ALA A 162 16.24 -1.74 -9.36
C ALA A 162 16.36 -2.84 -8.30
N LEU A 163 16.47 -4.09 -8.77
CA LEU A 163 16.71 -5.26 -7.95
C LEU A 163 18.07 -5.84 -8.31
N SER A 164 18.86 -6.32 -7.32
CA SER A 164 20.15 -6.95 -7.53
C SER A 164 20.41 -8.04 -6.49
N LYS A 165 21.26 -9.01 -6.83
CA LYS A 165 21.84 -9.98 -5.87
C LYS A 165 23.03 -9.40 -5.12
N ALA A 166 23.63 -8.30 -5.60
CA ALA A 166 24.73 -7.60 -4.97
C ALA A 166 24.27 -6.28 -4.35
N LEU A 167 24.77 -5.97 -3.16
CA LEU A 167 24.56 -4.69 -2.46
C LEU A 167 25.70 -3.74 -2.78
N ASP A 168 25.73 -3.20 -3.98
CA ASP A 168 26.76 -2.30 -4.46
C ASP A 168 26.19 -0.94 -4.93
N HIS A 169 27.07 -0.01 -5.31
CA HIS A 169 26.65 1.28 -5.87
C HIS A 169 25.99 1.15 -7.24
N GLY A 170 26.29 0.08 -8.00
CA GLY A 170 25.69 -0.20 -9.29
C GLY A 170 24.17 -0.41 -9.19
N LEU A 171 23.69 -0.99 -8.10
CA LEU A 171 22.26 -1.14 -7.81
C LEU A 171 21.57 0.24 -7.77
N VAL A 172 22.13 1.17 -7.00
CA VAL A 172 21.56 2.52 -6.82
C VAL A 172 21.62 3.31 -8.12
N LEU A 173 22.75 3.24 -8.85
CA LEU A 173 22.89 3.90 -10.15
C LEU A 173 21.91 3.36 -11.18
N LYS A 174 21.66 2.06 -11.23
CA LYS A 174 20.63 1.47 -12.12
C LYS A 174 19.22 1.99 -11.79
N ALA A 175 18.87 2.09 -10.52
CA ALA A 175 17.59 2.64 -10.10
C ALA A 175 17.47 4.13 -10.48
N LEU A 176 18.51 4.91 -10.23
CA LEU A 176 18.56 6.32 -10.54
C LEU A 176 18.50 6.59 -12.06
N GLU A 177 19.23 5.80 -12.87
CA GLU A 177 19.19 5.93 -14.32
C GLU A 177 17.80 5.61 -14.89
N ARG A 178 17.09 4.62 -14.35
CA ARG A 178 15.69 4.35 -14.72
C ARG A 178 14.79 5.54 -14.37
N ALA A 179 14.93 6.09 -13.16
CA ALA A 179 14.20 7.28 -12.75
C ALA A 179 14.48 8.47 -13.68
N ARG A 180 15.73 8.71 -14.03
CA ARG A 180 16.14 9.78 -14.96
C ARG A 180 15.52 9.62 -16.35
N ARG A 181 15.54 8.41 -16.91
CA ARG A 181 14.96 8.13 -18.24
C ARG A 181 13.45 8.34 -18.26
N ASN A 182 12.78 7.91 -17.19
CA ASN A 182 11.33 8.01 -17.08
C ASN A 182 10.86 9.45 -16.85
N ARG A 183 11.60 10.23 -16.05
CA ARG A 183 11.14 11.54 -15.56
C ARG A 183 11.81 12.73 -16.25
N LYS A 184 13.01 12.53 -16.81
CA LYS A 184 13.83 13.57 -17.46
C LYS A 184 13.92 14.86 -16.61
N PRO A 185 14.30 14.77 -15.33
CA PRO A 185 14.31 15.92 -14.44
C PRO A 185 15.34 16.97 -14.87
N GLN A 186 15.04 18.22 -14.56
CA GLN A 186 15.93 19.34 -14.84
C GLN A 186 17.11 19.39 -13.85
N ARG A 187 18.06 20.27 -14.10
CA ARG A 187 19.14 20.61 -13.15
C ARG A 187 18.54 21.15 -11.85
N GLY A 188 19.22 20.90 -10.73
CA GLY A 188 18.75 21.33 -9.41
C GLY A 188 17.87 20.33 -8.67
N LEU A 189 17.52 19.15 -9.28
CA LEU A 189 16.88 18.08 -8.55
C LEU A 189 17.69 17.71 -7.31
N MET A 190 17.05 17.66 -6.14
CA MET A 190 17.66 17.17 -4.90
C MET A 190 17.43 15.67 -4.76
N ILE A 191 18.52 14.92 -4.54
CA ILE A 191 18.47 13.49 -4.18
C ILE A 191 18.81 13.36 -2.70
N HIS A 192 17.85 12.92 -1.90
CA HIS A 192 18.04 12.68 -0.48
C HIS A 192 18.07 11.19 -0.18
N SER A 193 19.05 10.78 0.64
CA SER A 193 19.24 9.37 1.05
C SER A 193 19.71 9.28 2.50
N ASP A 194 19.80 8.05 3.00
CA ASP A 194 20.59 7.77 4.20
C ASP A 194 22.09 7.95 3.92
N ARG A 195 22.94 7.69 4.93
CA ARG A 195 24.41 7.75 4.83
C ARG A 195 25.01 6.42 4.37
N GLY A 196 24.28 5.60 3.63
CA GLY A 196 24.80 4.34 3.13
C GLY A 196 26.00 4.56 2.19
N ILE A 197 26.99 3.67 2.24
CA ILE A 197 28.20 3.73 1.42
C ILE A 197 27.88 3.82 -0.08
N GLN A 198 26.78 3.23 -0.52
CA GLN A 198 26.30 3.21 -1.91
C GLN A 198 25.97 4.61 -2.42
N TYR A 199 25.53 5.51 -1.55
CA TYR A 199 25.21 6.91 -1.85
C TYR A 199 26.41 7.85 -1.62
N ALA A 200 27.35 7.49 -0.74
CA ALA A 200 28.51 8.29 -0.42
C ALA A 200 29.68 8.10 -1.40
N CYS A 201 29.67 7.02 -2.20
CA CYS A 201 30.76 6.66 -3.09
C CYS A 201 31.00 7.69 -4.21
N THR A 202 32.22 7.73 -4.73
CA THR A 202 32.63 8.67 -5.79
C THR A 202 31.78 8.56 -7.05
N GLY A 203 31.46 7.32 -7.48
CA GLY A 203 30.64 7.08 -8.69
C GLY A 203 29.26 7.70 -8.61
N PHE A 204 28.56 7.57 -7.47
CA PHE A 204 27.24 8.19 -7.28
C PHE A 204 27.34 9.73 -7.27
N ARG A 205 28.32 10.29 -6.56
CA ARG A 205 28.54 11.76 -6.52
C ARG A 205 28.87 12.34 -7.89
N GLN A 206 29.73 11.67 -8.67
CA GLN A 206 30.07 12.10 -10.03
C GLN A 206 28.84 12.08 -10.94
N TYR A 207 28.00 11.05 -10.83
CA TYR A 207 26.75 10.98 -11.58
C TYR A 207 25.84 12.17 -11.26
N LEU A 208 25.62 12.51 -9.98
CA LEU A 208 24.81 13.68 -9.62
C LEU A 208 25.40 14.98 -10.16
N LYS A 209 26.73 15.17 -10.06
CA LYS A 209 27.44 16.34 -10.57
C LYS A 209 27.28 16.49 -12.10
N GLN A 210 27.34 15.39 -12.84
CA GLN A 210 27.15 15.38 -14.30
C GLN A 210 25.81 15.98 -14.72
N TYR A 211 24.74 15.70 -13.98
CA TYR A 211 23.40 16.21 -14.27
C TYR A 211 23.06 17.51 -13.51
N GLY A 212 23.99 18.06 -12.72
CA GLY A 212 23.77 19.26 -11.93
C GLY A 212 22.72 19.04 -10.81
N TRP A 213 22.68 17.84 -10.23
CA TRP A 213 21.77 17.50 -9.14
C TRP A 213 22.42 17.68 -7.78
N ILE A 214 21.61 17.92 -6.76
CA ILE A 214 22.03 18.26 -5.41
C ILE A 214 21.94 17.01 -4.54
N GLN A 215 23.05 16.62 -3.89
CA GLN A 215 23.03 15.57 -2.90
C GLN A 215 22.62 16.09 -1.53
N SER A 216 21.76 15.35 -0.84
CA SER A 216 21.37 15.55 0.55
C SER A 216 21.40 14.20 1.28
N MET A 217 21.91 14.17 2.51
CA MET A 217 21.98 12.93 3.30
C MET A 217 21.40 13.17 4.69
N SER A 218 20.70 12.15 5.22
CA SER A 218 20.14 12.14 6.56
C SER A 218 21.19 12.40 7.64
N ARG A 219 20.81 12.92 8.79
CA ARG A 219 21.68 13.02 9.95
C ARG A 219 22.02 11.62 10.51
N LYS A 220 23.15 11.51 11.20
CA LYS A 220 23.58 10.25 11.78
C LYS A 220 22.55 9.75 12.80
N ALA A 221 22.17 8.47 12.70
CA ALA A 221 21.22 7.80 13.60
C ALA A 221 19.84 8.48 13.68
N ASN A 222 19.42 9.19 12.62
CA ASN A 222 18.12 9.87 12.59
C ASN A 222 17.24 9.30 11.48
N CYS A 223 16.41 8.30 11.84
CA CYS A 223 15.48 7.64 10.92
C CYS A 223 14.39 8.59 10.38
N TRP A 224 14.02 9.61 11.14
CA TRP A 224 12.98 10.57 10.72
C TRP A 224 13.33 11.38 9.49
N ASP A 225 14.62 11.49 9.16
CA ASP A 225 15.08 12.28 8.00
C ASP A 225 14.75 11.58 6.66
N ASN A 226 14.49 10.24 6.67
CA ASN A 226 14.11 9.45 5.48
C ASN A 226 12.75 8.75 5.62
N ALA A 227 11.86 9.30 6.45
CA ALA A 227 10.61 8.67 6.85
C ALA A 227 9.68 8.27 5.68
N VAL A 228 9.74 8.97 4.55
CA VAL A 228 8.86 8.69 3.40
C VAL A 228 9.22 7.37 2.74
N VAL A 229 10.51 7.11 2.47
CA VAL A 229 10.94 5.86 1.85
C VAL A 229 10.87 4.70 2.85
N GLU A 230 11.13 4.95 4.15
CA GLU A 230 10.91 3.95 5.19
C GLU A 230 9.44 3.51 5.27
N SER A 231 8.52 4.47 5.18
CA SER A 231 7.08 4.19 5.11
C SER A 231 6.72 3.37 3.88
N PHE A 232 7.30 3.68 2.72
CA PHE A 232 7.12 2.88 1.50
C PHE A 232 7.60 1.44 1.70
N PHE A 233 8.79 1.23 2.24
CA PHE A 233 9.30 -0.13 2.47
C PHE A 233 8.50 -0.90 3.51
N HIS A 234 8.01 -0.22 4.54
CA HIS A 234 7.09 -0.86 5.49
C HIS A 234 5.83 -1.35 4.79
N ILE A 235 5.23 -0.53 3.95
CA ILE A 235 4.03 -0.85 3.19
C ILE A 235 4.31 -2.00 2.20
N LEU A 236 5.39 -1.90 1.40
CA LEU A 236 5.80 -2.95 0.47
C LEU A 236 5.98 -4.29 1.17
N LYS A 237 6.69 -4.30 2.30
CA LYS A 237 6.94 -5.53 3.06
C LYS A 237 5.67 -6.13 3.63
N THR A 238 4.77 -5.30 4.14
CA THR A 238 3.51 -5.76 4.76
C THR A 238 2.41 -6.08 3.74
N GLU A 239 2.43 -5.46 2.56
CA GLU A 239 1.42 -5.71 1.53
C GLU A 239 1.84 -6.78 0.51
N LEU A 240 3.15 -7.09 0.39
CA LEU A 240 3.66 -8.05 -0.59
C LEU A 240 4.66 -9.05 0.02
N ILE A 241 5.79 -8.57 0.57
CA ILE A 241 6.97 -9.41 0.79
C ILE A 241 6.73 -10.49 1.86
N TYR A 242 6.06 -10.15 2.97
CA TYR A 242 5.90 -11.06 4.12
C TYR A 242 4.83 -12.15 3.92
N HIS A 243 4.08 -12.10 2.84
CA HIS A 243 2.99 -13.06 2.57
C HIS A 243 3.37 -14.16 1.59
N THR A 244 4.59 -14.11 1.04
CA THR A 244 5.04 -15.03 -0.02
C THR A 244 6.42 -15.56 0.30
N THR A 245 6.65 -16.84 0.04
CA THR A 245 7.98 -17.43 0.02
C THR A 245 8.59 -17.19 -1.35
N TRP A 246 9.76 -16.55 -1.39
CA TRP A 246 10.45 -16.18 -2.62
C TRP A 246 11.51 -17.20 -2.96
N TYR A 247 11.39 -17.86 -4.11
CA TYR A 247 12.31 -18.91 -4.55
C TYR A 247 13.51 -18.34 -5.30
N GLY A 248 13.31 -17.29 -6.11
CA GLY A 248 14.37 -16.74 -6.94
C GLY A 248 14.23 -15.25 -7.24
N TYR A 249 15.25 -14.75 -7.95
CA TYR A 249 15.30 -13.35 -8.40
C TYR A 249 14.12 -13.00 -9.33
N ALA A 250 13.80 -13.88 -10.28
CA ALA A 250 12.77 -13.63 -11.28
C ALA A 250 11.38 -13.45 -10.64
N ASP A 251 11.06 -14.29 -9.64
CA ASP A 251 9.77 -14.23 -8.93
C ASP A 251 9.60 -12.89 -8.21
N VAL A 252 10.66 -12.49 -7.47
CA VAL A 252 10.65 -11.19 -6.76
C VAL A 252 10.56 -10.04 -7.75
N HIS A 253 11.31 -10.09 -8.86
CA HIS A 253 11.32 -9.03 -9.86
C HIS A 253 9.94 -8.84 -10.51
N ALA A 254 9.28 -9.93 -10.92
CA ALA A 254 7.95 -9.88 -11.50
C ALA A 254 6.90 -9.32 -10.51
N ALA A 255 6.93 -9.78 -9.26
CA ALA A 255 6.02 -9.33 -8.23
C ALA A 255 6.25 -7.86 -7.84
N LEU A 256 7.51 -7.40 -7.78
CA LEU A 256 7.84 -6.00 -7.54
C LEU A 256 7.40 -5.11 -8.70
N PHE A 257 7.56 -5.55 -9.94
CA PHE A 257 7.08 -4.82 -11.11
C PHE A 257 5.57 -4.62 -11.03
N GLU A 258 4.80 -5.69 -10.82
CA GLU A 258 3.35 -5.61 -10.66
C GLU A 258 2.96 -4.68 -9.48
N TYR A 259 3.64 -4.86 -8.35
CA TYR A 259 3.34 -4.07 -7.16
C TYR A 259 3.66 -2.59 -7.34
N ILE A 260 4.82 -2.24 -7.86
CA ILE A 260 5.27 -0.84 -7.96
C ILE A 260 4.59 -0.13 -9.12
N GLU A 261 4.67 -0.72 -10.34
CA GLU A 261 4.24 -0.02 -11.56
C GLU A 261 2.72 -0.02 -11.74
N LEU A 262 2.05 -1.11 -11.40
CA LEU A 262 0.62 -1.22 -11.61
C LEU A 262 -0.15 -0.83 -10.34
N PHE A 263 0.14 -1.46 -9.20
CA PHE A 263 -0.66 -1.26 -8.00
C PHE A 263 -0.26 0.01 -7.23
N TYR A 264 0.98 0.16 -6.77
CA TYR A 264 1.39 1.26 -5.89
C TYR A 264 1.24 2.63 -6.56
N ASN A 265 1.74 2.77 -7.78
CA ASN A 265 1.73 4.04 -8.49
C ASN A 265 0.35 4.40 -9.06
N ARG A 266 -0.50 3.42 -9.46
CA ARG A 266 -1.72 3.64 -10.25
C ARG A 266 -3.03 3.27 -9.57
N GLU A 267 -3.02 2.40 -8.56
CA GLU A 267 -4.25 1.91 -7.92
C GLU A 267 -4.29 2.21 -6.42
N ARG A 268 -3.13 2.27 -5.79
CA ARG A 268 -3.03 2.43 -4.34
C ARG A 268 -3.33 3.86 -3.91
N MET A 269 -4.43 4.07 -3.21
CA MET A 269 -4.79 5.35 -2.61
C MET A 269 -3.87 5.72 -1.44
N HIS A 270 -3.41 6.98 -1.40
CA HIS A 270 -2.56 7.54 -0.36
C HIS A 270 -3.31 8.58 0.47
N SER A 271 -3.39 8.39 1.78
CA SER A 271 -4.06 9.34 2.67
C SER A 271 -3.42 10.73 2.66
N THR A 272 -2.08 10.80 2.50
CA THR A 272 -1.33 12.06 2.39
C THR A 272 -1.59 12.82 1.09
N LEU A 273 -2.16 12.17 0.08
CA LEU A 273 -2.53 12.72 -1.22
C LEU A 273 -4.06 12.88 -1.35
N GLY A 274 -4.77 13.04 -0.25
CA GLY A 274 -6.23 13.12 -0.28
C GLY A 274 -6.92 11.85 -0.78
N TYR A 275 -6.30 10.68 -0.60
CA TYR A 275 -6.73 9.38 -1.11
C TYR A 275 -6.67 9.23 -2.64
N MET A 276 -5.91 10.08 -3.32
CA MET A 276 -5.55 9.85 -4.72
C MET A 276 -4.40 8.85 -4.86
N THR A 277 -4.26 8.29 -6.06
CA THR A 277 -3.05 7.53 -6.42
C THR A 277 -1.91 8.49 -6.73
N PRO A 278 -0.64 8.08 -6.65
CA PRO A 278 0.49 8.90 -7.04
C PRO A 278 0.38 9.48 -8.46
N VAL A 279 -0.07 8.67 -9.41
CA VAL A 279 -0.24 9.11 -10.81
C VAL A 279 -1.38 10.10 -10.96
N ASP A 280 -2.54 9.85 -10.35
CA ASP A 280 -3.69 10.75 -10.44
C ASP A 280 -3.41 12.10 -9.80
N PHE A 281 -2.67 12.11 -8.69
CA PHE A 281 -2.24 13.33 -8.02
C PHE A 281 -1.40 14.23 -8.95
N GLU A 282 -0.41 13.66 -9.66
CA GLU A 282 0.38 14.44 -10.64
C GLU A 282 -0.43 14.88 -11.86
N LEU A 283 -1.38 14.06 -12.31
CA LEU A 283 -2.24 14.41 -13.44
C LEU A 283 -3.18 15.58 -13.10
N GLN A 284 -3.68 15.62 -11.87
CA GLN A 284 -4.51 16.72 -11.39
C GLN A 284 -3.71 18.03 -11.33
N ASP A 285 -2.49 17.99 -10.78
CA ASP A 285 -1.62 19.17 -10.69
C ASP A 285 -1.32 19.75 -12.08
N ARG A 286 -1.01 18.90 -13.06
CA ARG A 286 -0.79 19.35 -14.46
C ARG A 286 -2.02 20.02 -15.08
N LYS A 287 -3.22 19.54 -14.76
CA LYS A 287 -4.48 20.16 -15.27
C LYS A 287 -4.74 21.54 -14.65
N ILE A 288 -4.30 21.74 -13.39
CA ILE A 288 -4.43 23.03 -12.70
C ILE A 288 -3.40 24.03 -13.22
N ALA A 289 -2.22 23.55 -13.62
CA ALA A 289 -1.11 24.38 -14.12
C ALA A 289 -1.21 24.71 -15.63
N ALA A 290 -2.12 24.09 -16.36
CA ALA A 290 -2.39 24.33 -17.79
C ALA A 290 -3.56 25.29 -17.99
#